data_a03747ccc7fa04194a563e2bfc987cb8
#
_entry.id   a03747ccc7fa04194a563e2bfc987cb8
#
_cell.length_a   1.000
_cell.length_b   1.000
_cell.length_c   1.000
_cell.angle_alpha   90.00
_cell.angle_beta   90.00
_cell.angle_gamma   90.00
#
_symmetry.space_group_name_H-M   'P 1'
#
loop_
_entity.id
_entity.type
_entity.pdbx_description
1 polymer ?
#
loop_
_entity_poly.entity_id
_entity_poly.type
_entity_poly.pdbx_seq_one_letter_code
_entity_poly.pdbx_strand_id
1 'polypeptide(L)'
;MVDWRQQFEQLRQRRPELADRVCRRLLMDLQREGLVDLDALDDLATALKLGGPRPAHDPNRPKPQLTSESRQALYELALEYAERHLPAAKISATILQVEKRMLAHESARLAEDPDTPLEVLRDKIHEFLDFAPGEVTAPREDVIGTRAALVRRLLTDQLDFISVAKRFIRVREFAEVLDHIIPTDGRGGRLGGKSAGLVLADAILRRARRRGLFAGDYKVPTSYFLPSNGILEFIEYNGLED
;
A
#
# COMPACT_ATOMS: atom_id res chain seq x y z
N MET A 1 8.74 -24.03 -2.24
CA MET A 1 9.33 -22.78 -2.73
C MET A 1 8.51 -22.40 -3.95
N VAL A 2 7.82 -21.27 -3.96
CA VAL A 2 7.01 -20.87 -5.11
C VAL A 2 7.96 -20.47 -6.22
N ASP A 3 7.73 -20.97 -7.43
CA ASP A 3 8.54 -20.65 -8.61
C ASP A 3 8.30 -19.18 -9.00
N TRP A 4 9.35 -18.37 -8.99
CA TRP A 4 9.26 -16.96 -9.34
C TRP A 4 8.79 -16.73 -10.78
N ARG A 5 9.05 -17.68 -11.70
CA ARG A 5 8.55 -17.61 -13.09
C ARG A 5 7.04 -17.73 -13.14
N GLN A 6 6.48 -18.65 -12.36
CA GLN A 6 5.03 -18.78 -12.24
C GLN A 6 4.41 -17.54 -11.59
N GLN A 7 5.05 -16.98 -10.55
CA GLN A 7 4.60 -15.71 -9.93
C GLN A 7 4.60 -14.57 -10.94
N PHE A 8 5.69 -14.41 -11.71
CA PHE A 8 5.79 -13.33 -12.70
C PHE A 8 4.75 -13.49 -13.81
N GLU A 9 4.55 -14.71 -14.32
CA GLU A 9 3.56 -14.99 -15.37
C GLU A 9 2.13 -14.68 -14.90
N GLN A 10 1.77 -15.08 -13.69
CA GLN A 10 0.49 -14.73 -13.09
C GLN A 10 0.31 -13.22 -12.94
N LEU A 11 1.37 -12.51 -12.50
CA LEU A 11 1.36 -11.05 -12.42
C LEU A 11 1.18 -10.41 -13.79
N ARG A 12 1.92 -10.87 -14.80
CA ARG A 12 1.85 -10.38 -16.18
C ARG A 12 0.45 -10.49 -16.76
N GLN A 13 -0.23 -11.60 -16.51
CA GLN A 13 -1.59 -11.85 -17.00
C GLN A 13 -2.61 -10.97 -16.30
N ARG A 14 -2.47 -10.74 -15.00
CA ARG A 14 -3.43 -9.98 -14.20
C ARG A 14 -3.20 -8.47 -14.27
N ARG A 15 -1.94 -8.05 -14.24
CA ARG A 15 -1.52 -6.64 -14.10
C ARG A 15 -0.22 -6.37 -14.88
N PRO A 16 -0.27 -6.27 -16.20
CA PRO A 16 0.93 -6.10 -17.03
C PRO A 16 1.75 -4.86 -16.66
N GLU A 17 1.11 -3.80 -16.17
CA GLU A 17 1.81 -2.59 -15.70
C GLU A 17 2.67 -2.83 -14.45
N LEU A 18 2.33 -3.82 -13.61
CA LEU A 18 3.17 -4.21 -12.49
C LEU A 18 4.32 -5.12 -12.95
N ALA A 19 4.11 -5.97 -13.94
CA ALA A 19 5.19 -6.73 -14.57
C ALA A 19 6.24 -5.79 -15.18
N ASP A 20 5.82 -4.70 -15.84
CA ASP A 20 6.72 -3.63 -16.31
C ASP A 20 7.56 -3.04 -15.18
N ARG A 21 6.93 -2.79 -14.02
CA ARG A 21 7.63 -2.24 -12.84
C ARG A 21 8.60 -3.24 -12.23
N VAL A 22 8.24 -4.53 -12.18
CA VAL A 22 9.14 -5.60 -11.71
C VAL A 22 10.38 -5.66 -12.58
N CYS A 23 10.22 -5.71 -13.90
CA CYS A 23 11.36 -5.78 -14.83
C CYS A 23 12.27 -4.56 -14.70
N ARG A 24 11.71 -3.36 -14.65
CA ARG A 24 12.50 -2.14 -14.43
C ARG A 24 13.23 -2.16 -13.07
N ARG A 25 12.59 -2.68 -12.03
CA ARG A 25 13.22 -2.78 -10.70
C ARG A 25 14.37 -3.76 -10.70
N LEU A 26 14.20 -4.94 -11.33
CA LEU A 26 15.27 -5.93 -11.48
C LEU A 26 16.47 -5.35 -12.22
N LEU A 27 16.24 -4.66 -13.34
CA LEU A 27 17.32 -4.00 -14.09
C LEU A 27 18.03 -2.91 -13.26
N MET A 28 17.28 -2.11 -12.49
CA MET A 28 17.87 -1.10 -11.59
C MET A 28 18.69 -1.75 -10.46
N ASP A 29 18.26 -2.87 -9.93
CA ASP A 29 19.00 -3.59 -8.88
C ASP A 29 20.29 -4.21 -9.46
N LEU A 30 20.23 -4.79 -10.67
CA LEU A 30 21.41 -5.28 -11.40
C LEU A 30 22.42 -4.16 -11.69
N GLN A 31 21.94 -2.98 -12.12
CA GLN A 31 22.78 -1.82 -12.34
C GLN A 31 23.47 -1.36 -11.06
N ARG A 32 22.76 -1.29 -9.95
CA ARG A 32 23.33 -0.90 -8.65
C ARG A 32 24.42 -1.84 -8.17
N GLU A 33 24.34 -3.12 -8.55
CA GLU A 33 25.33 -4.14 -8.25
C GLU A 33 26.49 -4.16 -9.28
N GLY A 34 26.43 -3.28 -10.31
CA GLY A 34 27.46 -3.23 -11.36
C GLY A 34 27.44 -4.43 -12.31
N LEU A 35 26.33 -5.17 -12.36
CA LEU A 35 26.17 -6.39 -13.15
C LEU A 35 25.64 -6.11 -14.58
N VAL A 36 25.13 -4.89 -14.80
CA VAL A 36 24.65 -4.41 -16.11
C VAL A 36 25.17 -3.01 -16.32
N ASP A 37 25.75 -2.74 -17.49
CA ASP A 37 26.23 -1.43 -17.88
C ASP A 37 25.06 -0.52 -18.27
N LEU A 38 25.19 0.79 -17.95
CA LEU A 38 24.22 1.83 -18.33
C LEU A 38 24.07 1.93 -19.85
N ASP A 39 25.18 1.79 -20.58
CA ASP A 39 25.17 1.89 -22.05
C ASP A 39 24.35 0.74 -22.66
N ALA A 40 24.43 -0.49 -22.11
CA ALA A 40 23.59 -1.60 -22.54
C ALA A 40 22.11 -1.37 -22.25
N LEU A 41 21.77 -0.66 -21.16
CA LEU A 41 20.39 -0.26 -20.84
C LEU A 41 19.88 0.90 -21.69
N ASP A 42 20.75 1.87 -22.04
CA ASP A 42 20.41 2.98 -22.93
C ASP A 42 20.26 2.50 -24.39
N ASP A 43 21.09 1.56 -24.83
CA ASP A 43 20.94 0.87 -26.14
C ASP A 43 19.62 0.09 -26.17
N LEU A 44 19.27 -0.56 -25.08
CA LEU A 44 17.99 -1.25 -24.93
C LEU A 44 16.82 -0.26 -24.92
N ALA A 45 16.89 0.81 -24.17
CA ALA A 45 15.87 1.85 -24.16
C ALA A 45 15.66 2.45 -25.55
N THR A 46 16.73 2.56 -26.32
CA THR A 46 16.72 3.03 -27.71
C THR A 46 16.16 1.96 -28.65
N ALA A 47 16.58 0.71 -28.52
CA ALA A 47 16.11 -0.42 -29.33
C ALA A 47 14.61 -0.70 -29.07
N LEU A 48 14.14 -0.54 -27.81
CA LEU A 48 12.74 -0.68 -27.44
C LEU A 48 11.90 0.57 -27.75
N LYS A 49 12.45 1.59 -28.41
CA LYS A 49 11.80 2.89 -28.63
C LYS A 49 11.22 3.49 -27.34
N LEU A 50 11.81 3.18 -26.19
CA LEU A 50 11.42 3.66 -24.88
C LEU A 50 11.84 5.10 -24.62
N GLY A 51 12.69 5.66 -25.47
CA GLY A 51 13.12 7.05 -25.48
C GLY A 51 13.45 7.46 -26.89
N GLY A 52 12.75 8.44 -27.44
CA GLY A 52 13.31 9.24 -28.52
C GLY A 52 14.53 10.01 -27.97
N PRO A 53 15.34 10.68 -28.83
CA PRO A 53 16.50 11.43 -28.40
C PRO A 53 16.11 12.31 -27.20
N ARG A 54 16.89 12.24 -26.10
CA ARG A 54 16.63 12.97 -24.86
C ARG A 54 16.45 14.46 -25.18
N PRO A 55 15.24 15.02 -25.28
CA PRO A 55 15.08 16.45 -25.23
C PRO A 55 15.32 16.90 -23.81
N ALA A 56 15.83 18.11 -23.64
CA ALA A 56 16.10 18.75 -22.37
C ALA A 56 14.96 18.49 -21.37
N HIS A 57 15.36 18.09 -20.20
CA HIS A 57 14.64 17.67 -19.02
C HIS A 57 13.29 18.40 -18.81
N ASP A 58 12.21 17.84 -19.30
CA ASP A 58 10.84 18.21 -18.89
C ASP A 58 10.29 17.13 -17.94
N PRO A 59 10.25 17.41 -16.62
CA PRO A 59 9.79 16.44 -15.62
C PRO A 59 8.30 16.11 -15.73
N ASN A 60 7.52 16.91 -16.45
CA ASN A 60 6.06 16.77 -16.58
C ASN A 60 5.63 16.03 -17.86
N ARG A 61 6.56 15.61 -18.71
CA ARG A 61 6.19 14.89 -19.94
C ARG A 61 5.59 13.53 -19.62
N PRO A 62 4.42 13.18 -20.19
CA PRO A 62 3.84 11.85 -20.04
C PRO A 62 4.83 10.78 -20.48
N LYS A 63 5.05 9.76 -19.63
CA LYS A 63 5.91 8.63 -20.01
C LYS A 63 5.27 7.91 -21.19
N PRO A 64 6.02 7.63 -22.27
CA PRO A 64 5.48 6.90 -23.40
C PRO A 64 4.97 5.55 -22.95
N GLN A 65 3.78 5.18 -23.39
CA GLN A 65 3.24 3.84 -23.15
C GLN A 65 4.03 2.83 -23.98
N LEU A 66 4.43 1.73 -23.33
CA LEU A 66 5.10 0.63 -24.02
C LEU A 66 4.14 -0.04 -24.99
N THR A 67 4.60 -0.25 -26.23
CA THR A 67 3.90 -1.15 -27.16
C THR A 67 3.98 -2.58 -26.63
N SER A 68 3.13 -3.47 -27.13
CA SER A 68 3.16 -4.90 -26.76
C SER A 68 4.53 -5.55 -27.08
N GLU A 69 5.11 -5.20 -28.24
CA GLU A 69 6.44 -5.71 -28.65
C GLU A 69 7.55 -5.18 -27.73
N SER A 70 7.55 -3.87 -27.42
CA SER A 70 8.53 -3.27 -26.52
C SER A 70 8.41 -3.83 -25.10
N ARG A 71 7.20 -4.17 -24.67
CA ARG A 71 6.95 -4.78 -23.37
C ARG A 71 7.48 -6.20 -23.32
N GLN A 72 7.25 -6.99 -24.36
CA GLN A 72 7.75 -8.36 -24.44
C GLN A 72 9.29 -8.40 -24.42
N ALA A 73 9.94 -7.54 -25.22
CA ALA A 73 11.40 -7.43 -25.23
C ALA A 73 11.98 -6.99 -23.87
N LEU A 74 11.30 -6.07 -23.16
CA LEU A 74 11.68 -5.70 -21.79
C LEU A 74 11.63 -6.89 -20.84
N TYR A 75 10.58 -7.73 -20.93
CA TYR A 75 10.44 -8.90 -20.07
C TYR A 75 11.53 -9.93 -20.33
N GLU A 76 11.74 -10.30 -21.59
CA GLU A 76 12.75 -11.28 -21.98
C GLU A 76 14.13 -10.88 -21.46
N LEU A 77 14.54 -9.64 -21.72
CA LEU A 77 15.84 -9.16 -21.29
C LEU A 77 15.96 -9.07 -19.77
N ALA A 78 14.99 -8.44 -19.10
CA ALA A 78 15.07 -8.24 -17.66
C ALA A 78 15.11 -9.57 -16.90
N LEU A 79 14.33 -10.56 -17.35
CA LEU A 79 14.27 -11.87 -16.73
C LEU A 79 15.52 -12.70 -17.04
N GLU A 80 16.06 -12.64 -18.28
CA GLU A 80 17.30 -13.32 -18.65
C GLU A 80 18.47 -12.82 -17.79
N TYR A 81 18.63 -11.50 -17.69
CA TYR A 81 19.71 -10.93 -16.88
C TYR A 81 19.51 -11.21 -15.38
N ALA A 82 18.27 -11.09 -14.88
CA ALA A 82 17.96 -11.39 -13.48
C ALA A 82 18.27 -12.86 -13.15
N GLU A 83 17.88 -13.79 -14.01
CA GLU A 83 18.13 -15.22 -13.80
C GLU A 83 19.63 -15.55 -13.79
N ARG A 84 20.39 -14.90 -14.65
CA ARG A 84 21.85 -15.11 -14.76
C ARG A 84 22.63 -14.59 -13.55
N HIS A 85 22.16 -13.50 -12.95
CA HIS A 85 22.94 -12.74 -11.96
C HIS A 85 22.34 -12.67 -10.56
N LEU A 86 21.03 -12.92 -10.39
CA LEU A 86 20.36 -12.81 -9.11
C LEU A 86 19.88 -14.19 -8.61
N PRO A 87 19.95 -14.43 -7.31
CA PRO A 87 19.31 -15.60 -6.71
C PRO A 87 17.79 -15.58 -6.95
N ALA A 88 17.19 -16.75 -7.22
CA ALA A 88 15.74 -16.89 -7.39
C ALA A 88 14.91 -16.27 -6.25
N ALA A 89 15.39 -16.36 -5.01
CA ALA A 89 14.77 -15.75 -3.85
C ALA A 89 14.70 -14.21 -3.94
N LYS A 90 15.72 -13.56 -4.54
CA LYS A 90 15.74 -12.11 -4.73
C LYS A 90 14.76 -11.66 -5.81
N ILE A 91 14.66 -12.43 -6.89
CA ILE A 91 13.68 -12.19 -7.96
C ILE A 91 12.26 -12.28 -7.39
N SER A 92 11.96 -13.37 -6.67
CA SER A 92 10.67 -13.57 -6.00
C SER A 92 10.35 -12.45 -5.01
N ALA A 93 11.33 -12.04 -4.20
CA ALA A 93 11.18 -10.93 -3.26
C ALA A 93 10.88 -9.60 -3.97
N THR A 94 11.51 -9.32 -5.12
CA THR A 94 11.26 -8.11 -5.91
C THR A 94 9.83 -8.11 -6.46
N ILE A 95 9.33 -9.24 -6.97
CA ILE A 95 7.94 -9.38 -7.42
C ILE A 95 6.99 -9.04 -6.26
N LEU A 96 7.14 -9.71 -5.12
CA LEU A 96 6.30 -9.50 -3.94
C LEU A 96 6.36 -8.05 -3.43
N GLN A 97 7.54 -7.42 -3.44
CA GLN A 97 7.67 -6.01 -3.02
C GLN A 97 6.91 -5.06 -3.93
N VAL A 98 6.96 -5.26 -5.25
CA VAL A 98 6.25 -4.41 -6.21
C VAL A 98 4.74 -4.55 -6.04
N GLU A 99 4.23 -5.78 -5.89
CA GLU A 99 2.82 -6.04 -5.65
C GLU A 99 2.36 -5.44 -4.31
N LYS A 100 3.10 -5.67 -3.23
CA LYS A 100 2.78 -5.15 -1.90
C LYS A 100 2.78 -3.62 -1.87
N ARG A 101 3.73 -3.00 -2.57
CA ARG A 101 3.77 -1.56 -2.74
C ARG A 101 2.52 -1.03 -3.44
N MET A 102 2.08 -1.71 -4.49
CA MET A 102 0.86 -1.33 -5.20
C MET A 102 -0.37 -1.41 -4.31
N LEU A 103 -0.51 -2.50 -3.55
CA LEU A 103 -1.61 -2.64 -2.58
C LEU A 103 -1.60 -1.53 -1.51
N ALA A 104 -0.40 -1.14 -1.03
CA ALA A 104 -0.28 -0.01 -0.11
C ALA A 104 -0.77 1.30 -0.74
N HIS A 105 -0.38 1.59 -1.98
CA HIS A 105 -0.83 2.78 -2.70
C HIS A 105 -2.34 2.77 -2.98
N GLU A 106 -2.90 1.63 -3.40
CA GLU A 106 -4.34 1.47 -3.60
C GLU A 106 -5.11 1.71 -2.30
N SER A 107 -4.63 1.13 -1.20
CA SER A 107 -5.22 1.32 0.14
C SER A 107 -5.18 2.78 0.58
N ALA A 108 -4.06 3.47 0.36
CA ALA A 108 -3.92 4.89 0.69
C ALA A 108 -4.88 5.74 -0.16
N ARG A 109 -4.96 5.49 -1.47
CA ARG A 109 -5.85 6.20 -2.39
C ARG A 109 -7.33 6.03 -2.01
N LEU A 110 -7.75 4.79 -1.69
CA LEU A 110 -9.11 4.54 -1.23
C LEU A 110 -9.42 5.20 0.12
N ALA A 111 -8.43 5.27 1.02
CA ALA A 111 -8.59 5.98 2.27
C ALA A 111 -8.64 7.52 2.10
N GLU A 112 -7.99 8.08 1.08
CA GLU A 112 -8.00 9.51 0.78
C GLU A 112 -9.30 9.95 0.07
N ASP A 113 -9.98 9.04 -0.59
CA ASP A 113 -11.26 9.31 -1.26
C ASP A 113 -12.42 9.22 -0.26
N PRO A 114 -13.07 10.35 0.09
CA PRO A 114 -14.17 10.38 1.04
C PRO A 114 -15.41 9.64 0.54
N ASP A 115 -15.55 9.44 -0.75
CA ASP A 115 -16.69 8.77 -1.38
C ASP A 115 -16.54 7.24 -1.39
N THR A 116 -15.35 6.71 -1.08
CA THR A 116 -15.13 5.28 -0.97
C THR A 116 -15.90 4.70 0.23
N PRO A 117 -16.78 3.69 0.04
CA PRO A 117 -17.45 3.01 1.14
C PRO A 117 -16.44 2.34 2.09
N LEU A 118 -16.74 2.36 3.40
CA LEU A 118 -15.82 1.77 4.40
C LEU A 118 -15.64 0.25 4.22
N GLU A 119 -16.62 -0.45 3.69
CA GLU A 119 -16.52 -1.88 3.36
C GLU A 119 -15.50 -2.14 2.26
N VAL A 120 -15.50 -1.32 1.22
CA VAL A 120 -14.51 -1.41 0.13
C VAL A 120 -13.10 -1.14 0.67
N LEU A 121 -12.97 -0.13 1.55
CA LEU A 121 -11.70 0.16 2.22
C LEU A 121 -11.25 -1.00 3.12
N ARG A 122 -12.18 -1.58 3.92
CA ARG A 122 -11.91 -2.74 4.77
C ARG A 122 -11.38 -3.91 3.96
N ASP A 123 -12.09 -4.28 2.90
CA ASP A 123 -11.72 -5.42 2.06
C ASP A 123 -10.34 -5.21 1.41
N LYS A 124 -10.02 -3.99 0.98
CA LYS A 124 -8.69 -3.65 0.45
C LYS A 124 -7.59 -3.72 1.51
N ILE A 125 -7.88 -3.31 2.74
CA ILE A 125 -6.91 -3.42 3.85
C ILE A 125 -6.65 -4.88 4.21
N HIS A 126 -7.68 -5.74 4.21
CA HIS A 126 -7.50 -7.17 4.39
C HIS A 126 -6.68 -7.78 3.24
N GLU A 127 -6.98 -7.47 1.98
CA GLU A 127 -6.17 -7.88 0.82
C GLU A 127 -4.68 -7.48 1.00
N PHE A 128 -4.43 -6.24 1.46
CA PHE A 128 -3.07 -5.78 1.74
C PHE A 128 -2.39 -6.60 2.85
N LEU A 129 -3.11 -6.98 3.90
CA LEU A 129 -2.55 -7.75 5.02
C LEU A 129 -2.31 -9.22 4.64
N ASP A 130 -3.22 -9.82 3.89
CA ASP A 130 -3.21 -11.24 3.52
C ASP A 130 -2.21 -11.56 2.42
N PHE A 131 -1.96 -10.61 1.51
CA PHE A 131 -1.04 -10.80 0.37
C PHE A 131 0.38 -11.20 0.80
N ALA A 132 0.89 -10.64 1.91
CA ALA A 132 2.15 -11.06 2.51
C ALA A 132 2.10 -10.78 4.02
N PRO A 133 2.53 -11.69 4.87
CA PRO A 133 2.40 -11.53 6.31
C PRO A 133 3.16 -10.30 6.81
N GLY A 134 2.41 -9.35 7.37
CA GLY A 134 2.93 -8.14 7.99
C GLY A 134 3.23 -6.99 7.03
N GLU A 135 3.59 -5.84 7.61
CA GLU A 135 3.95 -4.62 6.87
C GLU A 135 5.40 -4.63 6.34
N VAL A 136 6.14 -5.71 6.61
CA VAL A 136 7.60 -5.75 6.43
C VAL A 136 8.02 -5.77 4.95
N THR A 137 7.17 -6.26 4.06
CA THR A 137 7.51 -6.43 2.64
C THR A 137 7.30 -5.16 1.80
N ALA A 138 6.48 -4.21 2.27
CA ALA A 138 6.31 -2.91 1.60
C ALA A 138 7.38 -1.91 2.06
N PRO A 139 7.82 -0.98 1.20
CA PRO A 139 8.69 0.12 1.60
C PRO A 139 8.09 0.88 2.77
N ARG A 140 8.96 1.29 3.71
CA ARG A 140 8.52 1.94 4.96
C ARG A 140 7.73 3.22 4.73
N GLU A 141 8.14 4.01 3.75
CA GLU A 141 7.47 5.26 3.37
C GLU A 141 6.04 5.02 2.87
N ASP A 142 5.82 3.99 2.06
CA ASP A 142 4.50 3.66 1.52
C ASP A 142 3.54 3.21 2.64
N VAL A 143 4.04 2.38 3.57
CA VAL A 143 3.26 1.95 4.74
C VAL A 143 2.92 3.12 5.67
N ILE A 144 3.86 4.06 5.86
CA ILE A 144 3.61 5.28 6.66
C ILE A 144 2.58 6.17 5.96
N GLY A 145 2.64 6.30 4.63
CA GLY A 145 1.64 7.00 3.83
C GLY A 145 0.25 6.40 4.00
N THR A 146 0.12 5.08 3.84
CA THR A 146 -1.13 4.35 4.06
C THR A 146 -1.69 4.58 5.47
N ARG A 147 -0.85 4.51 6.51
CA ARG A 147 -1.29 4.78 7.89
C ARG A 147 -1.77 6.21 8.07
N ALA A 148 -1.08 7.19 7.49
CA ALA A 148 -1.50 8.59 7.58
C ALA A 148 -2.86 8.82 6.90
N ALA A 149 -3.08 8.19 5.73
CA ALA A 149 -4.36 8.23 5.02
C ALA A 149 -5.49 7.60 5.87
N LEU A 150 -5.23 6.43 6.48
CA LEU A 150 -6.19 5.76 7.36
C LEU A 150 -6.51 6.56 8.62
N VAL A 151 -5.50 7.21 9.26
CA VAL A 151 -5.76 8.10 10.39
C VAL A 151 -6.68 9.23 9.99
N ARG A 152 -6.40 9.87 8.84
CA ARG A 152 -7.20 10.99 8.33
C ARG A 152 -8.63 10.56 7.98
N ARG A 153 -8.77 9.39 7.38
CA ARG A 153 -10.06 8.85 6.95
C ARG A 153 -10.95 8.47 8.13
N LEU A 154 -10.39 7.75 9.12
CA LEU A 154 -11.15 7.11 10.17
C LEU A 154 -11.18 7.89 11.49
N LEU A 155 -10.09 8.59 11.84
CA LEU A 155 -9.94 9.18 13.16
C LEU A 155 -10.03 10.70 13.15
N THR A 156 -9.06 11.39 12.56
CA THR A 156 -8.99 12.87 12.57
C THR A 156 -8.05 13.41 11.49
N ASP A 157 -8.28 14.66 11.08
CA ASP A 157 -7.41 15.43 10.18
C ASP A 157 -6.41 16.34 10.91
N GLN A 158 -6.40 16.33 12.24
CA GLN A 158 -5.44 17.10 13.04
C GLN A 158 -4.00 16.61 12.78
N LEU A 159 -3.15 17.48 12.24
CA LEU A 159 -1.80 17.14 11.82
C LEU A 159 -0.92 16.59 12.96
N ASP A 160 -1.03 17.17 14.15
CA ASP A 160 -0.27 16.70 15.31
C ASP A 160 -0.66 15.30 15.72
N PHE A 161 -1.96 14.99 15.72
CA PHE A 161 -2.44 13.65 15.99
C PHE A 161 -1.96 12.66 14.92
N ILE A 162 -2.09 13.00 13.63
CA ILE A 162 -1.63 12.17 12.52
C ILE A 162 -0.13 11.89 12.64
N SER A 163 0.67 12.91 13.00
CA SER A 163 2.12 12.79 13.12
C SER A 163 2.55 11.75 14.16
N VAL A 164 1.79 11.63 15.25
CA VAL A 164 1.98 10.66 16.31
C VAL A 164 1.37 9.31 15.94
N ALA A 165 0.09 9.29 15.58
CA ALA A 165 -0.70 8.08 15.35
C ALA A 165 -0.08 7.15 14.28
N LYS A 166 0.37 7.69 13.15
CA LYS A 166 1.02 6.93 12.07
C LYS A 166 2.29 6.17 12.51
N ARG A 167 2.88 6.52 13.67
CA ARG A 167 4.06 5.86 14.24
C ARG A 167 3.68 4.67 15.13
N PHE A 168 2.49 4.70 15.71
CA PHE A 168 2.04 3.73 16.70
C PHE A 168 0.98 2.80 16.17
N ILE A 169 -0.05 3.31 15.46
CA ILE A 169 -1.12 2.50 14.89
C ILE A 169 -0.62 1.88 13.57
N ARG A 170 -0.68 0.56 13.49
CA ARG A 170 -0.31 -0.21 12.29
C ARG A 170 -1.54 -0.45 11.43
N VAL A 171 -1.34 -0.84 10.16
CA VAL A 171 -2.43 -1.17 9.24
C VAL A 171 -3.33 -2.27 9.80
N ARG A 172 -2.77 -3.27 10.51
CA ARG A 172 -3.55 -4.32 11.16
C ARG A 172 -4.52 -3.79 12.22
N GLU A 173 -4.09 -2.82 13.03
CA GLU A 173 -4.95 -2.22 14.05
C GLU A 173 -6.09 -1.41 13.39
N PHE A 174 -5.87 -0.83 12.20
CA PHE A 174 -6.95 -0.24 11.41
C PHE A 174 -7.91 -1.28 10.81
N ALA A 175 -7.43 -2.46 10.40
CA ALA A 175 -8.31 -3.56 10.01
C ALA A 175 -9.23 -3.96 11.17
N GLU A 176 -8.66 -4.15 12.37
CA GLU A 176 -9.44 -4.44 13.58
C GLU A 176 -10.52 -3.37 13.86
N VAL A 177 -10.19 -2.08 13.66
CA VAL A 177 -11.16 -0.99 13.80
C VAL A 177 -12.26 -1.09 12.74
N LEU A 178 -11.89 -1.29 11.46
CA LEU A 178 -12.85 -1.40 10.35
C LEU A 178 -13.80 -2.58 10.51
N ASP A 179 -13.33 -3.71 11.06
CA ASP A 179 -14.15 -4.89 11.35
C ASP A 179 -15.19 -4.65 12.46
N HIS A 180 -14.97 -3.64 13.31
CA HIS A 180 -15.86 -3.28 14.41
C HIS A 180 -16.65 -1.99 14.16
N ILE A 181 -16.61 -1.44 12.95
CA ILE A 181 -17.47 -0.32 12.57
C ILE A 181 -18.88 -0.87 12.32
N ILE A 182 -19.86 -0.23 12.97
CA ILE A 182 -21.28 -0.49 12.71
C ILE A 182 -21.62 0.10 11.35
N PRO A 183 -22.09 -0.72 10.39
CA PRO A 183 -22.48 -0.20 9.07
C PRO A 183 -23.56 0.89 9.19
N THR A 184 -23.46 1.91 8.37
CA THR A 184 -24.44 2.98 8.18
C THR A 184 -24.76 3.08 6.69
N ASP A 185 -25.93 3.58 6.34
CA ASP A 185 -26.38 3.70 4.94
C ASP A 185 -25.58 4.77 4.16
N GLY A 186 -24.84 5.61 4.88
CA GLY A 186 -23.99 6.64 4.31
C GLY A 186 -22.59 6.14 3.92
N ARG A 187 -21.81 7.02 3.29
CA ARG A 187 -20.42 6.77 2.84
C ARG A 187 -19.39 6.64 3.98
N GLY A 188 -19.88 6.55 5.23
CA GLY A 188 -19.09 6.40 6.43
C GLY A 188 -18.42 7.70 6.89
N GLY A 189 -18.78 8.14 8.10
CA GLY A 189 -18.14 9.28 8.77
C GLY A 189 -16.85 8.88 9.50
N ARG A 190 -16.24 9.87 10.16
CA ARG A 190 -15.11 9.63 11.07
C ARG A 190 -15.59 9.10 12.41
N LEU A 191 -14.72 8.39 13.06
CA LEU A 191 -14.90 8.01 14.46
C LEU A 191 -14.57 9.23 15.32
N GLY A 192 -15.41 9.58 16.29
CA GLY A 192 -15.21 10.76 17.13
C GLY A 192 -13.90 10.73 17.94
N GLY A 193 -13.51 11.88 18.50
CA GLY A 193 -12.23 12.06 19.21
C GLY A 193 -11.98 11.09 20.36
N LYS A 194 -13.03 10.63 21.06
CA LYS A 194 -12.90 9.59 22.11
C LYS A 194 -12.44 8.26 21.53
N SER A 195 -13.01 7.85 20.41
CA SER A 195 -12.59 6.62 19.70
C SER A 195 -11.17 6.74 19.18
N ALA A 196 -10.81 7.89 18.60
CA ALA A 196 -9.44 8.15 18.14
C ALA A 196 -8.42 8.06 19.28
N GLY A 197 -8.74 8.65 20.45
CA GLY A 197 -7.92 8.55 21.66
C GLY A 197 -7.76 7.11 22.15
N LEU A 198 -8.87 6.34 22.18
CA LEU A 198 -8.86 4.93 22.59
C LEU A 198 -7.97 4.08 21.69
N VAL A 199 -8.13 4.17 20.36
CA VAL A 199 -7.34 3.41 19.37
C VAL A 199 -5.85 3.75 19.49
N LEU A 200 -5.50 5.03 19.65
CA LEU A 200 -4.11 5.43 19.80
C LEU A 200 -3.52 4.95 21.12
N ALA A 201 -4.24 5.08 22.23
CA ALA A 201 -3.78 4.64 23.55
C ALA A 201 -3.54 3.13 23.58
N ASP A 202 -4.47 2.32 23.02
CA ASP A 202 -4.31 0.89 22.92
C ASP A 202 -3.07 0.51 22.08
N ALA A 203 -2.88 1.14 20.91
CA ALA A 203 -1.70 0.90 20.07
C ALA A 203 -0.38 1.23 20.78
N ILE A 204 -0.34 2.31 21.57
CA ILE A 204 0.83 2.69 22.37
C ILE A 204 1.10 1.65 23.46
N LEU A 205 0.06 1.25 24.20
CA LEU A 205 0.18 0.27 25.29
C LEU A 205 0.59 -1.11 24.78
N ARG A 206 -0.02 -1.59 23.70
CA ARG A 206 0.39 -2.84 23.03
C ARG A 206 1.87 -2.81 22.61
N ARG A 207 2.33 -1.67 22.09
CA ARG A 207 3.73 -1.51 21.70
C ARG A 207 4.66 -1.46 22.91
N ALA A 208 4.29 -0.75 23.99
CA ALA A 208 5.05 -0.68 25.23
C ALA A 208 5.20 -2.08 25.87
N ARG A 209 4.11 -2.84 25.92
CA ARG A 209 4.11 -4.23 26.43
C ARG A 209 5.04 -5.13 25.61
N ARG A 210 4.97 -5.09 24.27
CA ARG A 210 5.87 -5.86 23.39
C ARG A 210 7.35 -5.53 23.60
N ARG A 211 7.66 -4.34 24.09
CA ARG A 211 9.04 -3.89 24.39
C ARG A 211 9.47 -4.10 25.84
N GLY A 212 8.61 -4.70 26.66
CA GLY A 212 8.89 -4.87 28.09
C GLY A 212 8.90 -3.57 28.90
N LEU A 213 8.39 -2.45 28.34
CA LEU A 213 8.33 -1.15 29.01
C LEU A 213 7.12 -1.02 29.94
N PHE A 214 6.19 -1.94 29.86
CA PHE A 214 4.98 -1.98 30.67
C PHE A 214 4.69 -3.42 31.08
N ALA A 215 4.73 -3.67 32.39
CA ALA A 215 4.53 -5.00 32.99
C ALA A 215 3.12 -5.21 33.57
N GLY A 216 2.30 -4.15 33.61
CA GLY A 216 0.93 -4.23 34.14
C GLY A 216 -0.03 -4.94 33.20
N ASP A 217 -1.05 -5.56 33.78
CA ASP A 217 -2.18 -6.05 33.02
C ASP A 217 -3.15 -4.91 32.71
N TYR A 218 -3.46 -4.74 31.44
CA TYR A 218 -4.53 -3.87 31.00
C TYR A 218 -5.41 -4.63 30.03
N LYS A 219 -6.68 -4.26 30.00
CA LYS A 219 -7.66 -4.81 29.08
C LYS A 219 -8.44 -3.67 28.46
N VAL A 220 -8.39 -3.59 27.13
CA VAL A 220 -9.28 -2.72 26.38
C VAL A 220 -10.59 -3.49 26.15
N PRO A 221 -11.74 -2.93 26.50
CA PRO A 221 -13.01 -3.59 26.22
C PRO A 221 -13.21 -3.74 24.71
N THR A 222 -13.88 -4.83 24.31
CA THR A 222 -14.34 -4.98 22.93
C THR A 222 -15.24 -3.80 22.60
N SER A 223 -14.86 -3.01 21.61
CA SER A 223 -15.52 -1.76 21.27
C SER A 223 -16.05 -1.83 19.85
N TYR A 224 -17.29 -1.40 19.67
CA TYR A 224 -17.88 -1.15 18.36
C TYR A 224 -17.92 0.36 18.12
N PHE A 225 -17.74 0.76 16.88
CA PHE A 225 -17.61 2.15 16.50
C PHE A 225 -18.78 2.56 15.62
N LEU A 226 -19.49 3.61 16.02
CA LEU A 226 -20.50 4.25 15.21
C LEU A 226 -19.87 5.47 14.53
N PRO A 227 -19.84 5.52 13.19
CA PRO A 227 -19.37 6.70 12.45
C PRO A 227 -20.24 7.93 12.69
N SER A 228 -19.68 9.12 12.49
CA SER A 228 -20.38 10.38 12.77
C SER A 228 -21.66 10.59 11.94
N ASN A 229 -21.76 10.02 10.76
CA ASN A 229 -22.98 10.04 9.94
C ASN A 229 -24.12 9.19 10.53
N GLY A 230 -23.83 8.18 11.35
CA GLY A 230 -24.87 7.39 12.01
C GLY A 230 -25.79 8.22 12.93
N ILE A 231 -25.30 9.37 13.43
CA ILE A 231 -26.14 10.30 14.18
C ILE A 231 -27.16 10.98 13.27
N LEU A 232 -26.75 11.38 12.07
CA LEU A 232 -27.65 11.99 11.09
C LEU A 232 -28.72 10.98 10.64
N GLU A 233 -28.32 9.76 10.33
CA GLU A 233 -29.26 8.68 9.99
C GLU A 233 -30.26 8.41 11.12
N PHE A 234 -29.82 8.43 12.37
CA PHE A 234 -30.69 8.29 13.51
C PHE A 234 -31.72 9.45 13.62
N ILE A 235 -31.27 10.70 13.37
CA ILE A 235 -32.14 11.88 13.38
C ILE A 235 -33.18 11.78 12.28
N GLU A 236 -32.77 11.51 11.04
CA GLU A 236 -33.66 11.31 9.89
C GLU A 236 -34.67 10.19 10.12
N TYR A 237 -34.19 9.00 10.53
CA TYR A 237 -35.05 7.86 10.77
C TYR A 237 -36.15 8.11 11.83
N ASN A 238 -35.85 8.95 12.83
CA ASN A 238 -36.78 9.28 13.90
C ASN A 238 -37.54 10.59 13.68
N GLY A 239 -37.34 11.29 12.55
CA GLY A 239 -37.99 12.56 12.25
C GLY A 239 -37.65 13.67 13.23
N LEU A 240 -36.40 13.71 13.70
CA LEU A 240 -35.89 14.69 14.70
C LEU A 240 -35.10 15.83 14.04
N GLU A 241 -35.45 16.19 12.79
CA GLU A 241 -34.74 17.16 11.97
C GLU A 241 -35.07 18.63 12.25
N ASP A 242 -35.60 19.01 13.43
CA ASP A 242 -35.99 20.39 13.80
C ASP A 242 -34.79 21.25 14.19
#